data_02cc60f8769ef0eb36dc20d30d053897
#
_entry.id   02cc60f8769ef0eb36dc20d30d053897
#
_cell.length_a   1.000
_cell.length_b   1.000
_cell.length_c   1.000
_cell.angle_alpha   90.00
_cell.angle_beta   90.00
_cell.angle_gamma   90.00
#
_symmetry.space_group_name_H-M   'P 1'
#
loop_
_entity.id
_entity.type
_entity.pdbx_description
1 polymer ?
#
loop_
_entity_poly.entity_id
_entity_poly.type
_entity_poly.pdbx_seq_one_letter_code
_entity_poly.pdbx_strand_id
1 'polypeptide(L)'
;MKQGFDHRKYLTIQSEHIKKRIAQFGDKLYLEFGGKLFDDHHASRVLPGFQPDSKLQMLLQLRDEAEIIMVISAYDIEKNKIRGDLGITYDEDVLRLRGEFENIGLYVSGVVITHYNGQSSADAYRNRLERIGIKVYYHYTIDGYPHNVQLIDSDEGFGRNDYIQTTRPLVVVTAPGPGSGKMAVCLSQLYNEHKRGIKAGYAKFETFPVWNLPLKHPINVAYEAATADLNDVNMIDPLHLEAYGEVTVNYNRDIEIFPVLNAIFEGIYGENPYKSPTDMGVNMIGFCMSDEEVCSNAARDEIIRRHYDALNRYALGADNEHEVNKIALIMKQAKLTTDYRRTTVAARERKEQWDCPAAAIELEDGTIIKAGSSELLGPSAALILNATKHLAGIPHEVKLIPQSMIEPIQRTKVSFLHGRNPRLHTDEVLVALSLLSTTDENCRRALDQLPKFDGCQVHSTVMLSEVDRKIFKKLGIGLTCDPIKK
;
A
#
# COMPACT_ATOMS: atom_id res chain seq x y z
N MET A 1 -0.25 -12.14 16.74
CA MET A 1 -1.23 -11.02 16.88
C MET A 1 -2.65 -11.55 16.86
N LYS A 2 -3.56 -10.95 17.67
CA LYS A 2 -4.99 -11.25 17.53
C LYS A 2 -5.45 -10.89 16.13
N GLN A 3 -6.18 -11.78 15.50
CA GLN A 3 -6.78 -11.53 14.18
C GLN A 3 -8.10 -10.79 14.37
N GLY A 4 -8.32 -9.72 13.61
CA GLY A 4 -9.56 -8.95 13.59
C GLY A 4 -10.26 -9.00 12.23
N PHE A 5 -9.68 -9.70 11.25
CA PHE A 5 -10.20 -9.80 9.89
C PHE A 5 -10.18 -11.24 9.39
N ASP A 6 -11.31 -11.70 8.84
CA ASP A 6 -11.45 -13.02 8.23
C ASP A 6 -11.07 -12.97 6.73
N HIS A 7 -9.82 -13.26 6.47
CA HIS A 7 -9.26 -13.26 5.12
C HIS A 7 -9.94 -14.26 4.17
N ARG A 8 -10.26 -15.48 4.66
CA ARG A 8 -10.88 -16.50 3.81
C ARG A 8 -12.29 -16.10 3.39
N LYS A 9 -13.08 -15.59 4.33
CA LYS A 9 -14.41 -15.04 4.06
C LYS A 9 -14.33 -13.92 3.03
N TYR A 10 -13.35 -13.02 3.18
CA TYR A 10 -13.14 -11.92 2.24
C TYR A 10 -12.91 -12.41 0.81
N LEU A 11 -11.98 -13.34 0.61
CA LEU A 11 -11.70 -13.89 -0.72
C LEU A 11 -12.96 -14.48 -1.36
N THR A 12 -13.78 -15.21 -0.59
CA THR A 12 -15.00 -15.83 -1.07
C THR A 12 -16.05 -14.80 -1.48
N ILE A 13 -16.45 -13.92 -0.55
CA ILE A 13 -17.57 -13.00 -0.82
C ILE A 13 -17.21 -11.91 -1.82
N GLN A 14 -15.94 -11.47 -1.86
CA GLN A 14 -15.45 -10.52 -2.84
C GLN A 14 -15.48 -11.10 -4.27
N SER A 15 -15.02 -12.36 -4.43
CA SER A 15 -15.06 -13.06 -5.72
C SER A 15 -16.48 -13.30 -6.19
N GLU A 16 -17.39 -13.72 -5.29
CA GLU A 16 -18.81 -13.90 -5.61
C GLU A 16 -19.47 -12.59 -6.04
N HIS A 17 -19.11 -11.48 -5.39
CA HIS A 17 -19.66 -10.16 -5.74
C HIS A 17 -19.21 -9.71 -7.13
N ILE A 18 -17.93 -9.96 -7.48
CA ILE A 18 -17.42 -9.70 -8.83
C ILE A 18 -18.17 -10.55 -9.86
N LYS A 19 -18.40 -11.85 -9.61
CA LYS A 19 -19.16 -12.73 -10.51
C LYS A 19 -20.60 -12.25 -10.70
N LYS A 20 -21.25 -11.77 -9.65
CA LYS A 20 -22.60 -11.16 -9.75
C LYS A 20 -22.58 -9.92 -10.63
N ARG A 21 -21.54 -9.07 -10.53
CA ARG A 21 -21.38 -7.89 -11.39
C ARG A 21 -21.15 -8.28 -12.86
N ILE A 22 -20.37 -9.32 -13.15
CA ILE A 22 -20.18 -9.83 -14.53
C ILE A 22 -21.55 -10.23 -15.11
N ALA A 23 -22.31 -11.04 -14.40
CA ALA A 23 -23.63 -11.51 -14.86
C ALA A 23 -24.63 -10.36 -15.05
N GLN A 24 -24.57 -9.30 -14.24
CA GLN A 24 -25.44 -8.12 -14.33
C GLN A 24 -25.29 -7.40 -15.68
N PHE A 25 -24.08 -7.39 -16.27
CA PHE A 25 -23.75 -6.61 -17.45
C PHE A 25 -23.58 -7.44 -18.73
N GLY A 26 -24.22 -8.60 -18.83
CA GLY A 26 -24.18 -9.41 -20.04
C GLY A 26 -22.91 -10.22 -20.20
N ASP A 27 -22.35 -10.68 -19.08
CA ASP A 27 -21.20 -11.57 -18.99
C ASP A 27 -19.83 -10.91 -19.32
N LYS A 28 -19.73 -9.58 -19.25
CA LYS A 28 -18.46 -8.87 -19.37
C LYS A 28 -18.34 -7.70 -18.41
N LEU A 29 -17.22 -7.60 -17.71
CA LEU A 29 -16.96 -6.56 -16.72
C LEU A 29 -15.56 -5.99 -16.87
N TYR A 30 -15.45 -4.66 -17.03
CA TYR A 30 -14.19 -3.92 -16.89
C TYR A 30 -14.04 -3.52 -15.42
N LEU A 31 -13.06 -4.11 -14.73
CA LEU A 31 -12.81 -3.92 -13.32
C LEU A 31 -11.57 -3.05 -13.12
N GLU A 32 -11.77 -1.77 -12.76
CA GLU A 32 -10.68 -0.90 -12.40
C GLU A 32 -10.12 -1.29 -11.03
N PHE A 33 -8.83 -1.63 -10.97
CA PHE A 33 -8.16 -1.89 -9.71
C PHE A 33 -7.56 -0.62 -9.13
N GLY A 34 -8.11 -0.19 -8.00
CA GLY A 34 -7.54 0.85 -7.17
C GLY A 34 -6.42 0.33 -6.27
N GLY A 35 -5.39 1.16 -6.05
CA GLY A 35 -4.28 0.83 -5.15
C GLY A 35 -3.34 -0.28 -5.66
N LYS A 36 -2.52 -0.82 -4.75
CA LYS A 36 -1.52 -1.84 -5.07
C LYS A 36 -2.16 -3.23 -5.13
N LEU A 37 -1.88 -3.98 -6.19
CA LEU A 37 -2.24 -5.40 -6.30
C LEU A 37 -1.33 -6.30 -5.46
N PHE A 38 -0.05 -5.94 -5.44
CA PHE A 38 0.97 -6.56 -4.61
C PHE A 38 1.29 -5.63 -3.43
N ASP A 39 1.63 -6.19 -2.30
CA ASP A 39 2.15 -5.46 -1.15
C ASP A 39 1.20 -4.37 -0.61
N ASP A 40 -0.10 -4.69 -0.44
CA ASP A 40 -1.06 -3.77 0.21
C ASP A 40 -0.82 -3.73 1.73
N HIS A 41 0.33 -3.15 2.08
CA HIS A 41 0.74 -3.05 3.48
C HIS A 41 -0.13 -2.10 4.30
N HIS A 42 -0.91 -1.20 3.68
CA HIS A 42 -1.84 -0.37 4.46
C HIS A 42 -2.99 -1.23 4.98
N ALA A 43 -3.63 -1.99 4.09
CA ALA A 43 -4.73 -2.87 4.47
C ALA A 43 -4.30 -3.90 5.54
N SER A 44 -3.15 -4.55 5.36
CA SER A 44 -2.66 -5.53 6.34
C SER A 44 -2.33 -4.92 7.71
N ARG A 45 -1.97 -3.64 7.78
CA ARG A 45 -1.72 -2.96 9.06
C ARG A 45 -3.00 -2.55 9.79
N VAL A 46 -4.03 -2.11 9.07
CA VAL A 46 -5.29 -1.66 9.69
C VAL A 46 -6.31 -2.78 9.90
N LEU A 47 -6.12 -3.91 9.22
CA LEU A 47 -6.99 -5.09 9.28
C LEU A 47 -6.14 -6.33 9.64
N PRO A 48 -5.78 -6.55 10.91
CA PRO A 48 -5.00 -7.72 11.33
C PRO A 48 -5.65 -9.03 10.89
N GLY A 49 -4.96 -9.80 10.04
CA GLY A 49 -5.48 -10.99 9.35
C GLY A 49 -5.63 -10.81 7.84
N PHE A 50 -5.72 -9.56 7.33
CA PHE A 50 -5.67 -9.27 5.90
C PHE A 50 -4.24 -9.50 5.37
N GLN A 51 -4.09 -10.28 4.30
CA GLN A 51 -2.79 -10.54 3.70
C GLN A 51 -2.45 -9.48 2.65
N PRO A 52 -1.19 -9.00 2.56
CA PRO A 52 -0.79 -7.97 1.60
C PRO A 52 -1.08 -8.30 0.14
N ASP A 53 -1.11 -9.59 -0.20
CA ASP A 53 -1.39 -10.14 -1.53
C ASP A 53 -2.87 -10.60 -1.71
N SER A 54 -3.78 -10.23 -0.80
CA SER A 54 -5.19 -10.65 -0.83
C SER A 54 -5.87 -10.38 -2.17
N LYS A 55 -5.58 -9.23 -2.79
CA LYS A 55 -6.13 -8.88 -4.11
C LYS A 55 -5.67 -9.84 -5.20
N LEU A 56 -4.42 -10.25 -5.12
CA LEU A 56 -3.85 -11.22 -6.04
C LEU A 56 -4.44 -12.61 -5.82
N GLN A 57 -4.55 -13.06 -4.57
CA GLN A 57 -5.18 -14.35 -4.24
C GLN A 57 -6.64 -14.41 -4.72
N MET A 58 -7.37 -13.31 -4.62
CA MET A 58 -8.72 -13.20 -5.16
C MET A 58 -8.74 -13.33 -6.69
N LEU A 59 -7.84 -12.65 -7.40
CA LEU A 59 -7.72 -12.78 -8.86
C LEU A 59 -7.33 -14.20 -9.29
N LEU A 60 -6.52 -14.90 -8.52
CA LEU A 60 -6.17 -16.29 -8.79
C LEU A 60 -7.38 -17.25 -8.73
N GLN A 61 -8.38 -16.94 -7.89
CA GLN A 61 -9.65 -17.70 -7.89
C GLN A 61 -10.47 -17.45 -9.16
N LEU A 62 -10.22 -16.36 -9.87
CA LEU A 62 -10.90 -15.95 -11.11
C LEU A 62 -10.00 -16.06 -12.34
N ARG A 63 -8.83 -16.72 -12.22
CA ARG A 63 -7.77 -16.69 -13.25
C ARG A 63 -8.21 -17.12 -14.64
N ASP A 64 -9.13 -18.10 -14.72
CA ASP A 64 -9.60 -18.63 -16.01
C ASP A 64 -10.63 -17.69 -16.68
N GLU A 65 -11.26 -16.84 -15.87
CA GLU A 65 -12.26 -15.85 -16.28
C GLU A 65 -11.65 -14.44 -16.44
N ALA A 66 -10.44 -14.19 -15.93
CA ALA A 66 -9.82 -12.87 -15.87
C ALA A 66 -8.69 -12.69 -16.89
N GLU A 67 -8.62 -11.51 -17.51
CA GLU A 67 -7.47 -11.01 -18.24
C GLU A 67 -7.07 -9.63 -17.74
N ILE A 68 -5.78 -9.29 -17.86
CA ILE A 68 -5.21 -8.07 -17.30
C ILE A 68 -4.79 -7.12 -18.40
N ILE A 69 -5.23 -5.88 -18.30
CA ILE A 69 -4.74 -4.73 -19.05
C ILE A 69 -3.91 -3.87 -18.11
N MET A 70 -2.66 -3.61 -18.46
CA MET A 70 -1.81 -2.69 -17.71
C MET A 70 -1.84 -1.31 -18.34
N VAL A 71 -1.91 -0.28 -17.51
CA VAL A 71 -2.03 1.11 -17.95
C VAL A 71 -0.84 1.92 -17.45
N ILE A 72 -0.23 2.71 -18.32
CA ILE A 72 0.83 3.65 -17.97
C ILE A 72 0.62 4.99 -18.68
N SER A 73 0.88 6.10 -18.00
CA SER A 73 0.79 7.43 -18.60
C SER A 73 2.03 7.76 -19.43
N ALA A 74 1.85 8.32 -20.62
CA ALA A 74 2.94 8.86 -21.45
C ALA A 74 3.75 9.92 -20.69
N TYR A 75 3.10 10.71 -19.84
CA TYR A 75 3.79 11.70 -18.98
C TYR A 75 4.69 11.05 -17.92
N ASP A 76 4.29 9.89 -17.37
CA ASP A 76 5.10 9.18 -16.39
C ASP A 76 6.34 8.55 -17.05
N ILE A 77 6.19 8.07 -18.32
CA ILE A 77 7.31 7.57 -19.13
C ILE A 77 8.28 8.72 -19.44
N GLU A 78 7.77 9.84 -19.93
CA GLU A 78 8.58 11.01 -20.33
C GLU A 78 9.38 11.59 -19.15
N LYS A 79 8.79 11.61 -17.96
CA LYS A 79 9.43 12.11 -16.72
C LYS A 79 10.31 11.07 -16.02
N ASN A 80 10.41 9.85 -16.53
CA ASN A 80 11.06 8.73 -15.86
C ASN A 80 10.61 8.63 -14.39
N LYS A 81 9.30 8.70 -14.15
CA LYS A 81 8.73 8.75 -12.81
C LYS A 81 9.08 7.48 -12.02
N ILE A 82 9.68 7.69 -10.85
CA ILE A 82 10.17 6.61 -9.99
C ILE A 82 9.07 6.21 -9.00
N ARG A 83 8.91 4.91 -8.84
CA ARG A 83 8.11 4.32 -7.79
C ARG A 83 8.88 4.34 -6.47
N GLY A 84 8.50 5.21 -5.54
CA GLY A 84 9.28 5.53 -4.34
C GLY A 84 9.51 4.35 -3.37
N ASP A 85 8.67 3.32 -3.39
CA ASP A 85 8.83 2.14 -2.54
C ASP A 85 9.77 1.08 -3.11
N LEU A 86 9.98 1.05 -4.43
CA LEU A 86 10.83 0.09 -5.12
C LEU A 86 12.11 0.71 -5.72
N GLY A 87 12.12 2.04 -5.96
CA GLY A 87 13.24 2.74 -6.56
C GLY A 87 13.45 2.47 -8.06
N ILE A 88 12.44 1.91 -8.75
CA ILE A 88 12.43 1.67 -10.20
C ILE A 88 11.46 2.62 -10.89
N THR A 89 11.64 2.84 -12.20
CA THR A 89 10.72 3.67 -12.97
C THR A 89 9.38 2.97 -13.23
N TYR A 90 8.33 3.72 -13.53
CA TYR A 90 7.01 3.15 -13.78
C TYR A 90 6.97 2.24 -15.01
N ASP A 91 7.75 2.54 -16.05
CA ASP A 91 7.88 1.72 -17.25
C ASP A 91 8.58 0.38 -16.96
N GLU A 92 9.59 0.38 -16.08
CA GLU A 92 10.22 -0.85 -15.58
C GLU A 92 9.27 -1.63 -14.67
N ASP A 93 8.47 -0.94 -13.85
CA ASP A 93 7.48 -1.61 -13.00
C ASP A 93 6.36 -2.29 -13.80
N VAL A 94 5.96 -1.75 -14.95
CA VAL A 94 5.04 -2.45 -15.88
C VAL A 94 5.61 -3.81 -16.31
N LEU A 95 6.90 -3.87 -16.66
CA LEU A 95 7.55 -5.12 -17.05
C LEU A 95 7.66 -6.10 -15.88
N ARG A 96 8.00 -5.60 -14.70
CA ARG A 96 8.03 -6.40 -13.47
C ARG A 96 6.65 -6.98 -13.15
N LEU A 97 5.62 -6.14 -13.11
CA LEU A 97 4.24 -6.56 -12.83
C LEU A 97 3.75 -7.60 -13.83
N ARG A 98 4.04 -7.40 -15.14
CA ARG A 98 3.72 -8.39 -16.16
C ARG A 98 4.34 -9.75 -15.84
N GLY A 99 5.65 -9.77 -15.56
CA GLY A 99 6.35 -11.01 -15.22
C GLY A 99 5.74 -11.70 -14.00
N GLU A 100 5.41 -10.93 -12.96
CA GLU A 100 4.75 -11.45 -11.76
C GLU A 100 3.37 -12.06 -12.08
N PHE A 101 2.53 -11.39 -12.90
CA PHE A 101 1.23 -11.92 -13.30
C PHE A 101 1.36 -13.21 -14.10
N GLU A 102 2.25 -13.24 -15.10
CA GLU A 102 2.48 -14.43 -15.95
C GLU A 102 3.03 -15.61 -15.14
N ASN A 103 3.95 -15.36 -14.19
CA ASN A 103 4.55 -16.38 -13.32
C ASN A 103 3.50 -17.10 -12.45
N ILE A 104 2.43 -16.40 -12.06
CA ILE A 104 1.32 -16.99 -11.28
C ILE A 104 0.16 -17.48 -12.14
N GLY A 105 0.31 -17.45 -13.46
CA GLY A 105 -0.66 -17.98 -14.43
C GLY A 105 -1.83 -17.05 -14.77
N LEU A 106 -1.72 -15.74 -14.52
CA LEU A 106 -2.68 -14.74 -14.98
C LEU A 106 -2.34 -14.30 -16.41
N TYR A 107 -3.36 -14.17 -17.24
CA TYR A 107 -3.19 -13.73 -18.63
C TYR A 107 -3.14 -12.20 -18.71
N VAL A 108 -2.07 -11.67 -19.32
CA VAL A 108 -1.91 -10.24 -19.59
C VAL A 108 -2.16 -10.00 -21.07
N SER A 109 -3.25 -9.30 -21.41
CA SER A 109 -3.68 -9.05 -22.80
C SER A 109 -2.92 -7.92 -23.48
N GLY A 110 -2.41 -6.93 -22.73
CA GLY A 110 -1.61 -5.85 -23.29
C GLY A 110 -1.33 -4.70 -22.33
N VAL A 111 -0.66 -3.69 -22.88
CA VAL A 111 -0.32 -2.43 -22.20
C VAL A 111 -0.98 -1.27 -22.93
N VAL A 112 -1.61 -0.36 -22.19
CA VAL A 112 -2.19 0.88 -22.69
C VAL A 112 -1.33 2.05 -22.27
N ILE A 113 -0.86 2.83 -23.23
CA ILE A 113 -0.18 4.10 -22.99
C ILE A 113 -1.21 5.22 -23.09
N THR A 114 -1.57 5.80 -21.95
CA THR A 114 -2.56 6.87 -21.85
C THR A 114 -1.92 8.26 -21.95
N HIS A 115 -2.76 9.30 -22.06
CA HIS A 115 -2.32 10.68 -22.21
C HIS A 115 -1.33 10.86 -23.37
N TYR A 116 -1.49 10.01 -24.40
CA TYR A 116 -0.61 10.06 -25.57
C TYR A 116 -0.96 11.25 -26.46
N ASN A 117 0.06 12.03 -26.78
CA ASN A 117 -0.04 13.18 -27.66
C ASN A 117 1.26 13.32 -28.51
N GLY A 118 1.78 12.19 -29.00
CA GLY A 118 2.98 12.18 -29.85
C GLY A 118 4.31 12.26 -29.11
N GLN A 119 4.39 11.88 -27.83
CA GLN A 119 5.64 11.87 -27.06
C GLN A 119 6.59 10.79 -27.62
N SER A 120 7.79 11.18 -28.05
CA SER A 120 8.81 10.28 -28.59
C SER A 120 9.27 9.21 -27.60
N SER A 121 9.28 9.51 -26.32
CA SER A 121 9.57 8.55 -25.24
C SER A 121 8.52 7.43 -25.17
N ALA A 122 7.24 7.77 -25.35
CA ALA A 122 6.14 6.81 -25.39
C ALA A 122 6.24 5.91 -26.64
N ASP A 123 6.59 6.47 -27.79
CA ASP A 123 6.83 5.69 -29.02
C ASP A 123 8.02 4.75 -28.89
N ALA A 124 9.11 5.21 -28.27
CA ALA A 124 10.28 4.37 -28.01
C ALA A 124 9.92 3.22 -27.05
N TYR A 125 9.12 3.50 -26.02
CA TYR A 125 8.65 2.51 -25.08
C TYR A 125 7.72 1.49 -25.75
N ARG A 126 6.75 1.94 -26.57
CA ARG A 126 5.92 1.05 -27.38
C ARG A 126 6.77 0.10 -28.21
N ASN A 127 7.73 0.64 -28.98
CA ASN A 127 8.61 -0.17 -29.82
C ASN A 127 9.42 -1.20 -29.01
N ARG A 128 9.85 -0.84 -27.78
CA ARG A 128 10.53 -1.77 -26.87
C ARG A 128 9.61 -2.91 -26.45
N LEU A 129 8.37 -2.62 -26.08
CA LEU A 129 7.38 -3.61 -25.64
C LEU A 129 6.98 -4.55 -26.80
N GLU A 130 6.72 -4.01 -27.97
CA GLU A 130 6.32 -4.79 -29.16
C GLU A 130 7.43 -5.75 -29.61
N ARG A 131 8.71 -5.36 -29.50
CA ARG A 131 9.86 -6.23 -29.80
C ARG A 131 9.94 -7.47 -28.89
N ILE A 132 9.41 -7.39 -27.68
CA ILE A 132 9.34 -8.52 -26.73
C ILE A 132 7.97 -9.19 -26.74
N GLY A 133 7.15 -8.93 -27.77
CA GLY A 133 5.87 -9.59 -28.01
C GLY A 133 4.70 -9.08 -27.18
N ILE A 134 4.79 -7.89 -26.58
CA ILE A 134 3.70 -7.27 -25.83
C ILE A 134 2.85 -6.42 -26.76
N LYS A 135 1.53 -6.62 -26.77
CA LYS A 135 0.60 -5.75 -27.49
C LYS A 135 0.50 -4.41 -26.79
N VAL A 136 0.62 -3.32 -27.53
CA VAL A 136 0.53 -1.95 -26.99
C VAL A 136 -0.55 -1.17 -27.71
N TYR A 137 -1.34 -0.43 -26.94
CA TYR A 137 -2.46 0.37 -27.39
C TYR A 137 -2.28 1.82 -26.96
N TYR A 138 -2.72 2.77 -27.77
CA TYR A 138 -2.71 4.20 -27.42
C TYR A 138 -4.07 4.68 -26.97
N HIS A 139 -4.05 5.48 -25.93
CA HIS A 139 -5.17 6.26 -25.42
C HIS A 139 -4.79 7.75 -25.51
N TYR A 140 -5.46 8.45 -26.40
CA TYR A 140 -5.13 9.84 -26.71
C TYR A 140 -5.67 10.80 -25.65
N THR A 141 -5.06 11.98 -25.57
CA THR A 141 -5.63 13.07 -24.79
C THR A 141 -6.91 13.56 -25.46
N ILE A 142 -7.94 13.82 -24.66
CA ILE A 142 -9.22 14.38 -25.12
C ILE A 142 -9.35 15.78 -24.54
N ASP A 143 -9.57 16.77 -25.41
CA ASP A 143 -9.64 18.15 -25.00
C ASP A 143 -10.86 18.40 -24.09
N GLY A 144 -10.63 19.08 -22.95
CA GLY A 144 -11.68 19.36 -21.97
C GLY A 144 -12.10 18.16 -21.12
N TYR A 145 -11.38 17.02 -21.17
CA TYR A 145 -11.61 15.90 -20.26
C TYR A 145 -11.38 16.35 -18.79
N PRO A 146 -12.24 15.98 -17.83
CA PRO A 146 -13.40 15.07 -17.96
C PRO A 146 -14.74 15.79 -18.21
N HIS A 147 -14.80 17.09 -18.45
CA HIS A 147 -16.04 17.87 -18.47
C HIS A 147 -16.70 18.02 -19.85
N ASN A 148 -15.95 17.86 -20.93
CA ASN A 148 -16.48 17.93 -22.29
C ASN A 148 -17.10 16.59 -22.72
N VAL A 149 -18.23 16.23 -22.09
CA VAL A 149 -18.89 14.92 -22.28
C VAL A 149 -19.25 14.66 -23.73
N GLN A 150 -19.71 15.67 -24.48
CA GLN A 150 -20.05 15.53 -25.89
C GLN A 150 -18.87 15.04 -26.75
N LEU A 151 -17.68 15.60 -26.51
CA LEU A 151 -16.47 15.16 -27.22
C LEU A 151 -15.99 13.81 -26.71
N ILE A 152 -16.04 13.61 -25.38
CA ILE A 152 -15.58 12.36 -24.75
C ILE A 152 -16.35 11.16 -25.30
N ASP A 153 -17.69 11.26 -25.36
CA ASP A 153 -18.60 10.22 -25.83
C ASP A 153 -18.87 10.34 -27.34
N SER A 154 -17.78 10.41 -28.11
CA SER A 154 -17.82 10.52 -29.57
C SER A 154 -16.72 9.70 -30.23
N ASP A 155 -16.78 9.59 -31.57
CA ASP A 155 -15.73 8.92 -32.35
C ASP A 155 -14.40 9.66 -32.33
N GLU A 156 -14.42 10.98 -32.07
CA GLU A 156 -13.22 11.81 -31.94
C GLU A 156 -12.67 11.80 -30.51
N GLY A 157 -13.48 11.40 -29.52
CA GLY A 157 -13.12 11.19 -28.14
C GLY A 157 -12.75 9.74 -27.85
N PHE A 158 -13.61 9.00 -27.18
CA PHE A 158 -13.38 7.59 -26.85
C PHE A 158 -13.21 6.70 -28.08
N GLY A 159 -13.91 7.01 -29.19
CA GLY A 159 -13.81 6.26 -30.43
C GLY A 159 -12.44 6.36 -31.12
N ARG A 160 -11.65 7.42 -30.84
CA ARG A 160 -10.29 7.59 -31.38
C ARG A 160 -9.27 6.65 -30.73
N ASN A 161 -9.55 6.18 -29.52
CA ASN A 161 -8.63 5.32 -28.79
C ASN A 161 -8.57 3.93 -29.42
N ASP A 162 -7.40 3.30 -29.33
CA ASP A 162 -7.24 1.94 -29.81
C ASP A 162 -8.19 0.98 -29.06
N TYR A 163 -8.96 0.20 -29.82
CA TYR A 163 -9.81 -0.83 -29.25
C TYR A 163 -8.96 -2.05 -28.84
N ILE A 164 -9.11 -2.47 -27.58
CA ILE A 164 -8.43 -3.63 -27.04
C ILE A 164 -9.35 -4.84 -27.19
N GLN A 165 -9.00 -5.76 -28.06
CA GLN A 165 -9.76 -7.00 -28.22
C GLN A 165 -9.54 -7.91 -27.00
N THR A 166 -10.53 -7.94 -26.12
CA THR A 166 -10.56 -8.77 -24.92
C THR A 166 -11.31 -10.07 -25.17
N THR A 167 -10.92 -11.14 -24.49
CA THR A 167 -11.42 -12.51 -24.71
C THR A 167 -12.10 -13.13 -23.50
N ARG A 168 -11.91 -12.52 -22.32
CA ARG A 168 -12.42 -13.06 -21.06
C ARG A 168 -13.54 -12.19 -20.47
N PRO A 169 -14.43 -12.76 -19.64
CA PRO A 169 -15.54 -12.01 -19.05
C PRO A 169 -15.10 -10.97 -18.01
N LEU A 170 -13.98 -11.17 -17.33
CA LEU A 170 -13.42 -10.22 -16.39
C LEU A 170 -12.17 -9.55 -16.96
N VAL A 171 -12.24 -8.27 -17.23
CA VAL A 171 -11.12 -7.46 -17.72
C VAL A 171 -10.62 -6.58 -16.59
N VAL A 172 -9.48 -6.94 -16.01
CA VAL A 172 -8.85 -6.21 -14.90
C VAL A 172 -7.96 -5.11 -15.46
N VAL A 173 -8.24 -3.86 -15.12
CA VAL A 173 -7.45 -2.70 -15.54
C VAL A 173 -6.63 -2.19 -14.36
N THR A 174 -5.30 -2.32 -14.45
CA THR A 174 -4.36 -1.97 -13.37
C THR A 174 -3.20 -1.12 -13.87
N ALA A 175 -2.43 -0.53 -12.94
CA ALA A 175 -1.32 0.37 -13.27
C ALA A 175 -0.27 0.39 -12.14
N PRO A 176 0.98 0.79 -12.45
CA PRO A 176 2.05 1.00 -11.45
C PRO A 176 1.71 2.04 -10.37
N GLY A 177 0.85 3.01 -10.70
CA GLY A 177 0.53 4.08 -9.77
C GLY A 177 -0.76 4.84 -10.10
N PRO A 178 -1.13 5.83 -9.24
CA PRO A 178 -2.31 6.66 -9.43
C PRO A 178 -2.14 7.62 -10.63
N GLY A 179 -3.28 8.14 -11.13
CA GLY A 179 -3.29 9.11 -12.23
C GLY A 179 -2.91 8.56 -13.59
N SER A 180 -2.86 7.24 -13.75
CA SER A 180 -2.47 6.58 -15.01
C SER A 180 -3.59 6.53 -16.08
N GLY A 181 -4.82 6.94 -15.75
CA GLY A 181 -5.96 6.94 -16.69
C GLY A 181 -6.74 5.62 -16.78
N LYS A 182 -6.66 4.75 -15.76
CA LYS A 182 -7.39 3.45 -15.74
C LYS A 182 -8.89 3.59 -16.00
N MET A 183 -9.55 4.52 -15.30
CA MET A 183 -10.98 4.78 -15.48
C MET A 183 -11.30 5.15 -16.94
N ALA A 184 -10.54 6.07 -17.53
CA ALA A 184 -10.72 6.48 -18.92
C ALA A 184 -10.53 5.32 -19.91
N VAL A 185 -9.60 4.38 -19.62
CA VAL A 185 -9.44 3.15 -20.40
C VAL A 185 -10.67 2.27 -20.30
N CYS A 186 -11.21 2.05 -19.09
CA CYS A 186 -12.44 1.28 -18.89
C CYS A 186 -13.61 1.92 -19.67
N LEU A 187 -13.84 3.21 -19.51
CA LEU A 187 -14.96 3.91 -20.16
C LEU A 187 -14.85 3.92 -21.69
N SER A 188 -13.64 4.13 -22.23
CA SER A 188 -13.39 4.06 -23.66
C SER A 188 -13.63 2.64 -24.22
N GLN A 189 -13.27 1.61 -23.46
CA GLN A 189 -13.57 0.24 -23.84
C GLN A 189 -15.08 -0.01 -23.82
N LEU A 190 -15.82 0.46 -22.83
CA LEU A 190 -17.29 0.36 -22.78
C LEU A 190 -17.96 1.04 -23.98
N TYR A 191 -17.50 2.25 -24.36
CA TYR A 191 -17.96 2.95 -25.56
C TYR A 191 -17.75 2.11 -26.82
N ASN A 192 -16.55 1.56 -26.98
CA ASN A 192 -16.20 0.73 -28.12
C ASN A 192 -16.92 -0.63 -28.14
N GLU A 193 -17.15 -1.26 -26.98
CA GLU A 193 -17.95 -2.48 -26.85
C GLU A 193 -19.40 -2.24 -27.24
N HIS A 194 -20.00 -1.16 -26.71
CA HIS A 194 -21.38 -0.78 -27.01
C HIS A 194 -21.59 -0.56 -28.52
N LYS A 195 -20.67 0.15 -29.19
CA LYS A 195 -20.70 0.32 -30.65
C LYS A 195 -20.62 -0.99 -31.45
N ARG A 196 -20.05 -2.02 -30.86
CA ARG A 196 -19.96 -3.38 -31.45
C ARG A 196 -21.13 -4.28 -31.04
N GLY A 197 -22.10 -3.76 -30.28
CA GLY A 197 -23.22 -4.52 -29.77
C GLY A 197 -22.85 -5.49 -28.65
N ILE A 198 -21.70 -5.33 -28.03
CA ILE A 198 -21.25 -6.17 -26.90
C ILE A 198 -21.70 -5.48 -25.60
N LYS A 199 -22.42 -6.22 -24.78
CA LYS A 199 -22.82 -5.75 -23.46
C LYS A 199 -21.66 -5.92 -22.47
N ALA A 200 -21.27 -4.85 -21.83
CA ALA A 200 -20.20 -4.84 -20.83
C ALA A 200 -20.54 -3.84 -19.74
N GLY A 201 -20.01 -4.03 -18.53
CA GLY A 201 -20.17 -3.11 -17.41
C GLY A 201 -18.84 -2.64 -16.85
N TYR A 202 -18.91 -1.67 -15.96
CA TYR A 202 -17.79 -1.13 -15.22
C TYR A 202 -17.92 -1.46 -13.73
N ALA A 203 -16.82 -1.70 -13.07
CA ALA A 203 -16.76 -1.66 -11.60
C ALA A 203 -15.39 -1.17 -11.14
N LYS A 204 -15.37 -0.56 -9.96
CA LYS A 204 -14.16 -0.11 -9.28
C LYS A 204 -13.88 -1.02 -8.09
N PHE A 205 -12.74 -1.69 -8.09
CA PHE A 205 -12.30 -2.47 -6.95
C PHE A 205 -11.73 -1.55 -5.88
N GLU A 206 -12.32 -1.56 -4.71
CA GLU A 206 -11.91 -0.72 -3.59
C GLU A 206 -11.68 -1.55 -2.33
N THR A 207 -10.73 -1.11 -1.51
CA THR A 207 -10.47 -1.64 -0.18
C THR A 207 -10.92 -0.62 0.87
N PHE A 208 -10.67 0.66 0.60
CA PHE A 208 -11.00 1.79 1.46
C PHE A 208 -11.60 2.93 0.63
N PRO A 209 -12.44 3.78 1.26
CA PRO A 209 -12.97 3.66 2.61
C PRO A 209 -13.86 2.43 2.76
N VAL A 210 -14.05 1.95 3.97
CA VAL A 210 -14.98 0.83 4.25
C VAL A 210 -16.38 1.38 4.34
N TRP A 211 -17.23 1.05 3.38
CA TRP A 211 -18.51 1.70 3.11
C TRP A 211 -19.52 1.63 4.25
N ASN A 212 -19.65 0.45 4.86
CA ASN A 212 -20.62 0.17 5.92
C ASN A 212 -20.12 0.47 7.34
N LEU A 213 -18.96 1.16 7.47
CA LEU A 213 -18.49 1.66 8.75
C LEU A 213 -18.85 3.14 8.92
N PRO A 214 -19.00 3.63 10.15
CA PRO A 214 -19.21 5.05 10.40
C PRO A 214 -18.11 5.93 9.80
N LEU A 215 -18.47 7.15 9.37
CA LEU A 215 -17.54 8.12 8.76
C LEU A 215 -16.27 8.33 9.60
N LYS A 216 -16.40 8.40 10.92
CA LYS A 216 -15.28 8.62 11.86
C LYS A 216 -14.76 7.33 12.49
N HIS A 217 -15.08 6.19 11.91
CA HIS A 217 -14.49 4.94 12.34
C HIS A 217 -12.96 4.96 12.18
N PRO A 218 -12.17 4.45 13.15
CA PRO A 218 -10.71 4.52 13.09
C PRO A 218 -10.11 3.97 11.77
N ILE A 219 -10.68 2.93 11.19
CA ILE A 219 -10.24 2.36 9.91
C ILE A 219 -10.38 3.37 8.77
N ASN A 220 -11.53 4.06 8.67
CA ASN A 220 -11.75 5.07 7.65
C ASN A 220 -10.85 6.31 7.88
N VAL A 221 -10.67 6.70 9.14
CA VAL A 221 -9.75 7.80 9.52
C VAL A 221 -8.29 7.46 9.20
N ALA A 222 -7.87 6.18 9.38
CA ALA A 222 -6.53 5.73 9.00
C ALA A 222 -6.29 5.80 7.49
N TYR A 223 -7.33 5.61 6.68
CA TYR A 223 -7.24 5.79 5.24
C TYR A 223 -7.05 7.27 4.86
N GLU A 224 -7.80 8.22 5.47
CA GLU A 224 -7.55 9.65 5.30
C GLU A 224 -6.11 10.06 5.65
N ALA A 225 -5.55 9.47 6.71
CA ALA A 225 -4.15 9.71 7.07
C ALA A 225 -3.17 9.08 6.07
N ALA A 226 -3.54 7.97 5.42
CA ALA A 226 -2.72 7.30 4.41
C ALA A 226 -2.71 8.02 3.06
N THR A 227 -3.73 8.82 2.77
CA THR A 227 -3.93 9.60 1.53
C THR A 227 -3.90 11.10 1.78
N ALA A 228 -3.23 11.52 2.85
CA ALA A 228 -3.15 12.93 3.24
C ALA A 228 -2.47 13.81 2.18
N ASP A 229 -1.51 13.26 1.43
CA ASP A 229 -0.83 13.87 0.29
C ASP A 229 -1.74 14.06 -0.93
N LEU A 230 -2.76 13.22 -1.08
CA LEU A 230 -3.73 13.29 -2.19
C LEU A 230 -4.96 14.16 -1.88
N ASN A 231 -5.07 14.67 -0.65
CA ASN A 231 -6.23 15.41 -0.16
C ASN A 231 -7.56 14.64 -0.18
N ASP A 232 -7.51 13.31 -0.17
CA ASP A 232 -8.72 12.51 -0.03
C ASP A 232 -9.38 12.75 1.33
N VAL A 233 -10.69 12.94 1.32
CA VAL A 233 -11.51 13.12 2.52
C VAL A 233 -12.70 12.18 2.46
N ASN A 234 -12.91 11.40 3.51
CA ASN A 234 -14.09 10.56 3.60
C ASN A 234 -15.34 11.39 3.81
N MET A 235 -16.38 11.05 3.06
CA MET A 235 -17.69 11.70 3.12
C MET A 235 -18.80 10.65 3.14
N ILE A 236 -19.96 11.01 3.66
CA ILE A 236 -21.17 10.23 3.42
C ILE A 236 -21.55 10.44 1.96
N ASP A 237 -21.81 9.34 1.23
CA ASP A 237 -22.28 9.40 -0.15
C ASP A 237 -23.75 9.89 -0.19
N PRO A 238 -24.01 11.13 -0.58
CA PRO A 238 -25.36 11.68 -0.55
C PRO A 238 -26.25 11.06 -1.63
N LEU A 239 -25.66 10.63 -2.74
CA LEU A 239 -26.39 10.02 -3.84
C LEU A 239 -26.84 8.61 -3.50
N HIS A 240 -26.00 7.86 -2.76
CA HIS A 240 -26.39 6.53 -2.26
C HIS A 240 -27.50 6.63 -1.22
N LEU A 241 -27.37 7.60 -0.31
CA LEU A 241 -28.39 7.87 0.70
C LEU A 241 -29.74 8.25 0.03
N GLU A 242 -29.72 9.11 -1.00
CA GLU A 242 -30.92 9.50 -1.73
C GLU A 242 -31.55 8.34 -2.48
N ALA A 243 -30.74 7.50 -3.13
CA ALA A 243 -31.21 6.40 -3.96
C ALA A 243 -31.74 5.20 -3.17
N TYR A 244 -31.16 4.92 -2.01
CA TYR A 244 -31.40 3.67 -1.27
C TYR A 244 -31.81 3.86 0.19
N GLY A 245 -31.69 5.07 0.75
CA GLY A 245 -31.91 5.34 2.16
C GLY A 245 -30.83 4.78 3.09
N GLU A 246 -29.69 4.36 2.50
CA GLU A 246 -28.57 3.75 3.22
C GLU A 246 -27.40 4.72 3.36
N VAL A 247 -26.83 4.78 4.57
CA VAL A 247 -25.64 5.59 4.85
C VAL A 247 -24.40 4.80 4.48
N THR A 248 -23.67 5.26 3.49
CA THR A 248 -22.37 4.70 3.07
C THR A 248 -21.29 5.77 3.08
N VAL A 249 -20.05 5.35 3.28
CA VAL A 249 -18.87 6.23 3.27
C VAL A 249 -18.12 6.05 1.96
N ASN A 250 -17.86 7.17 1.27
CA ASN A 250 -17.02 7.20 0.09
C ASN A 250 -16.06 8.40 0.20
N TYR A 251 -15.16 8.62 -0.72
CA TYR A 251 -14.31 9.81 -0.69
C TYR A 251 -14.77 10.89 -1.68
N ASN A 252 -14.43 12.12 -1.33
CA ASN A 252 -14.87 13.33 -2.03
C ASN A 252 -14.68 13.25 -3.55
N ARG A 253 -13.55 12.77 -4.03
CA ARG A 253 -13.25 12.73 -5.49
C ARG A 253 -14.22 11.86 -6.28
N ASP A 254 -14.67 10.73 -5.73
CA ASP A 254 -15.63 9.86 -6.43
C ASP A 254 -17.02 10.46 -6.43
N ILE A 255 -17.39 11.14 -5.34
CA ILE A 255 -18.66 11.86 -5.25
C ILE A 255 -18.69 13.05 -6.21
N GLU A 256 -17.63 13.85 -6.26
CA GLU A 256 -17.51 15.04 -7.12
C GLU A 256 -17.51 14.71 -8.61
N ILE A 257 -16.89 13.59 -9.01
CA ILE A 257 -16.82 13.19 -10.42
C ILE A 257 -18.06 12.44 -10.91
N PHE A 258 -18.89 11.90 -9.99
CA PHE A 258 -20.02 11.06 -10.36
C PHE A 258 -21.03 11.71 -11.32
N PRO A 259 -21.41 13.02 -11.22
CA PRO A 259 -22.29 13.66 -12.20
C PRO A 259 -21.74 13.59 -13.63
N VAL A 260 -20.43 13.70 -13.81
CA VAL A 260 -19.76 13.56 -15.12
C VAL A 260 -19.84 12.12 -15.61
N LEU A 261 -19.57 11.15 -14.72
CA LEU A 261 -19.67 9.73 -15.04
C LEU A 261 -21.10 9.34 -15.40
N ASN A 262 -22.09 9.89 -14.68
CA ASN A 262 -23.50 9.70 -15.00
C ASN A 262 -23.80 10.11 -16.46
N ALA A 263 -23.38 11.32 -16.86
CA ALA A 263 -23.58 11.80 -18.21
C ALA A 263 -22.86 10.93 -19.28
N ILE A 264 -21.66 10.42 -18.97
CA ILE A 264 -20.93 9.50 -19.87
C ILE A 264 -21.67 8.17 -19.99
N PHE A 265 -22.14 7.57 -18.90
CA PHE A 265 -22.91 6.32 -18.94
C PHE A 265 -24.24 6.47 -19.66
N GLU A 266 -24.95 7.59 -19.46
CA GLU A 266 -26.16 7.92 -20.20
C GLU A 266 -25.89 8.03 -21.70
N GLY A 267 -24.76 8.64 -22.10
CA GLY A 267 -24.35 8.71 -23.51
C GLY A 267 -24.04 7.34 -24.10
N ILE A 268 -23.33 6.48 -23.37
CA ILE A 268 -22.97 5.13 -23.84
C ILE A 268 -24.18 4.20 -23.89
N TYR A 269 -25.02 4.15 -22.85
CA TYR A 269 -26.05 3.13 -22.70
C TYR A 269 -27.48 3.65 -22.91
N GLY A 270 -27.68 4.97 -23.03
CA GLY A 270 -29.00 5.60 -23.02
C GLY A 270 -29.57 5.81 -21.60
N GLU A 271 -29.02 5.15 -20.59
CA GLU A 271 -29.34 5.32 -19.16
C GLU A 271 -28.11 5.01 -18.31
N ASN A 272 -28.03 5.58 -17.11
CA ASN A 272 -26.98 5.19 -16.18
C ASN A 272 -27.38 3.96 -15.35
N PRO A 273 -26.63 2.83 -15.41
CA PRO A 273 -26.89 1.66 -14.60
C PRO A 273 -26.55 1.86 -13.11
N TYR A 274 -25.86 2.96 -12.75
CA TYR A 274 -25.43 3.27 -11.39
C TYR A 274 -26.16 4.49 -10.85
N LYS A 275 -26.61 4.43 -9.60
CA LYS A 275 -27.30 5.53 -8.93
C LYS A 275 -26.36 6.36 -8.03
N SER A 276 -25.18 5.82 -7.73
CA SER A 276 -24.20 6.49 -6.87
C SER A 276 -22.79 6.02 -7.17
N PRO A 277 -21.73 6.74 -6.75
CA PRO A 277 -20.35 6.25 -6.82
C PRO A 277 -20.15 4.94 -6.04
N THR A 278 -20.85 4.73 -4.94
CA THR A 278 -20.81 3.48 -4.18
C THR A 278 -21.33 2.30 -5.01
N ASP A 279 -22.34 2.49 -5.86
CA ASP A 279 -22.84 1.43 -6.76
C ASP A 279 -21.81 0.96 -7.78
N MET A 280 -20.91 1.84 -8.20
CA MET A 280 -19.85 1.47 -9.15
C MET A 280 -18.79 0.59 -8.51
N GLY A 281 -18.67 0.62 -7.20
CA GLY A 281 -17.62 -0.07 -6.48
C GLY A 281 -17.92 -1.54 -6.17
N VAL A 282 -16.86 -2.28 -5.84
CA VAL A 282 -16.92 -3.62 -5.24
C VAL A 282 -16.01 -3.62 -4.01
N ASN A 283 -16.62 -3.66 -2.81
CA ASN A 283 -15.89 -3.62 -1.53
C ASN A 283 -16.63 -4.42 -0.45
N MET A 284 -16.12 -5.60 -0.13
CA MET A 284 -16.69 -6.50 0.88
C MET A 284 -15.93 -6.49 2.21
N ILE A 285 -14.99 -5.56 2.40
CA ILE A 285 -14.12 -5.47 3.59
C ILE A 285 -14.94 -5.43 4.88
N GLY A 286 -15.92 -4.54 4.97
CA GLY A 286 -16.68 -4.32 6.19
C GLY A 286 -17.53 -5.51 6.63
N PHE A 287 -17.77 -6.48 5.73
CA PHE A 287 -18.49 -7.72 6.05
C PHE A 287 -17.57 -8.85 6.55
N CYS A 288 -16.26 -8.61 6.57
CA CYS A 288 -15.23 -9.61 6.90
C CYS A 288 -14.49 -9.32 8.20
N MET A 289 -14.87 -8.29 8.94
CA MET A 289 -14.32 -8.04 10.26
C MET A 289 -14.87 -9.06 11.26
N SER A 290 -13.97 -9.75 11.94
CA SER A 290 -14.28 -10.72 13.00
C SER A 290 -14.12 -10.12 14.41
N ASP A 291 -13.27 -9.09 14.54
CA ASP A 291 -13.06 -8.32 15.78
C ASP A 291 -12.78 -6.85 15.42
N GLU A 292 -13.83 -6.03 15.61
CA GLU A 292 -13.79 -4.60 15.28
C GLU A 292 -12.82 -3.83 16.19
N GLU A 293 -12.68 -4.24 17.45
CA GLU A 293 -11.80 -3.57 18.41
C GLU A 293 -10.33 -3.77 18.03
N VAL A 294 -9.95 -4.98 17.65
CA VAL A 294 -8.60 -5.30 17.15
C VAL A 294 -8.28 -4.45 15.92
N CYS A 295 -9.18 -4.37 14.95
CA CYS A 295 -9.00 -3.55 13.75
C CYS A 295 -8.94 -2.04 14.09
N SER A 296 -9.79 -1.56 14.99
CA SER A 296 -9.80 -0.17 15.43
C SER A 296 -8.49 0.23 16.12
N ASN A 297 -7.93 -0.64 16.96
CA ASN A 297 -6.67 -0.40 17.64
C ASN A 297 -5.50 -0.38 16.64
N ALA A 298 -5.46 -1.32 15.70
CA ALA A 298 -4.47 -1.34 14.62
C ALA A 298 -4.55 -0.08 13.73
N ALA A 299 -5.76 0.39 13.43
CA ALA A 299 -5.98 1.62 12.67
C ALA A 299 -5.47 2.87 13.42
N ARG A 300 -5.69 2.98 14.73
CA ARG A 300 -5.13 4.08 15.55
C ARG A 300 -3.60 4.06 15.55
N ASP A 301 -3.00 2.88 15.66
CA ASP A 301 -1.55 2.70 15.56
C ASP A 301 -1.02 3.15 14.18
N GLU A 302 -1.71 2.81 13.10
CA GLU A 302 -1.32 3.21 11.72
C GLU A 302 -1.40 4.73 11.54
N ILE A 303 -2.40 5.42 12.11
CA ILE A 303 -2.48 6.89 12.07
C ILE A 303 -1.24 7.50 12.72
N ILE A 304 -0.84 7.02 13.90
CA ILE A 304 0.36 7.50 14.60
C ILE A 304 1.63 7.20 13.80
N ARG A 305 1.69 6.01 13.21
CA ARG A 305 2.82 5.62 12.35
C ARG A 305 2.96 6.57 11.16
N ARG A 306 1.84 6.92 10.50
CA ARG A 306 1.81 7.89 9.39
C ARG A 306 2.27 9.27 9.81
N HIS A 307 1.86 9.70 11.01
CA HIS A 307 2.31 10.98 11.57
C HIS A 307 3.83 11.04 11.73
N TYR A 308 4.44 9.99 12.33
CA TYR A 308 5.88 9.93 12.47
C TYR A 308 6.61 9.84 11.11
N ASP A 309 6.06 9.09 10.16
CA ASP A 309 6.64 8.97 8.84
C ASP A 309 6.65 10.32 8.10
N ALA A 310 5.54 11.06 8.15
CA ALA A 310 5.45 12.41 7.57
C ALA A 310 6.42 13.40 8.24
N LEU A 311 6.49 13.39 9.59
CA LEU A 311 7.45 14.22 10.34
C LEU A 311 8.90 13.91 9.97
N ASN A 312 9.24 12.64 9.84
CA ASN A 312 10.59 12.20 9.49
C ASN A 312 10.98 12.62 8.07
N ARG A 313 10.06 12.50 7.10
CA ARG A 313 10.29 12.97 5.73
C ARG A 313 10.47 14.48 5.70
N TYR A 314 9.65 15.23 6.42
CA TYR A 314 9.77 16.69 6.55
C TYR A 314 11.10 17.09 7.19
N ALA A 315 11.54 16.42 8.25
CA ALA A 315 12.82 16.66 8.90
C ALA A 315 14.03 16.39 7.97
N LEU A 316 13.88 15.47 7.02
CA LEU A 316 14.88 15.15 5.98
C LEU A 316 14.82 16.10 4.77
N GLY A 317 13.91 17.07 4.76
CA GLY A 317 13.82 18.11 3.72
C GLY A 317 12.79 17.82 2.63
N ALA A 318 11.88 16.87 2.82
CA ALA A 318 10.75 16.71 1.91
C ALA A 318 9.79 17.90 2.02
N ASP A 319 9.24 18.33 0.88
CA ASP A 319 8.20 19.35 0.82
C ASP A 319 6.83 18.74 1.09
N ASN A 320 6.57 18.42 2.34
CA ASN A 320 5.33 17.74 2.78
C ASN A 320 4.72 18.32 4.07
N GLU A 321 4.93 19.61 4.33
CA GLU A 321 4.38 20.29 5.52
C GLU A 321 2.85 20.21 5.57
N HIS A 322 2.19 20.32 4.42
CA HIS A 322 0.75 20.18 4.32
C HIS A 322 0.27 18.81 4.81
N GLU A 323 0.96 17.73 4.41
CA GLU A 323 0.66 16.36 4.86
C GLU A 323 0.84 16.21 6.38
N VAL A 324 1.94 16.74 6.92
CA VAL A 324 2.21 16.73 8.38
C VAL A 324 1.06 17.41 9.13
N ASN A 325 0.66 18.61 8.69
CA ASN A 325 -0.40 19.38 9.32
C ASN A 325 -1.76 18.69 9.21
N LYS A 326 -2.06 18.07 8.06
CA LYS A 326 -3.32 17.34 7.85
C LYS A 326 -3.40 16.11 8.78
N ILE A 327 -2.34 15.30 8.88
CA ILE A 327 -2.32 14.14 9.77
C ILE A 327 -2.41 14.58 11.25
N ALA A 328 -1.73 15.66 11.64
CA ALA A 328 -1.85 16.21 12.98
C ALA A 328 -3.28 16.65 13.31
N LEU A 329 -3.99 17.26 12.34
CA LEU A 329 -5.38 17.63 12.49
C LEU A 329 -6.30 16.38 12.63
N ILE A 330 -6.06 15.35 11.83
CA ILE A 330 -6.76 14.05 11.93
C ILE A 330 -6.57 13.46 13.33
N MET A 331 -5.35 13.41 13.83
CA MET A 331 -5.06 12.92 15.20
C MET A 331 -5.81 13.73 16.26
N LYS A 332 -5.81 15.07 16.15
CA LYS A 332 -6.54 15.94 17.07
C LYS A 332 -8.05 15.66 17.05
N GLN A 333 -8.64 15.50 15.88
CA GLN A 333 -10.07 15.17 15.73
C GLN A 333 -10.40 13.79 16.28
N ALA A 334 -9.52 12.82 16.11
CA ALA A 334 -9.64 11.47 16.65
C ALA A 334 -9.31 11.38 18.15
N LYS A 335 -8.92 12.49 18.80
CA LYS A 335 -8.43 12.55 20.19
C LYS A 335 -7.28 11.57 20.46
N LEU A 336 -6.40 11.42 19.45
CA LEU A 336 -5.30 10.49 19.47
C LEU A 336 -3.98 11.23 19.70
N THR A 337 -3.16 10.72 20.61
CA THR A 337 -1.80 11.22 20.88
C THR A 337 -0.77 10.14 20.57
N THR A 338 0.49 10.50 20.45
CA THR A 338 1.60 9.55 20.23
C THR A 338 1.74 8.56 21.40
N ASP A 339 1.27 8.92 22.59
CA ASP A 339 1.37 8.10 23.80
C ASP A 339 0.37 6.93 23.82
N TYR A 340 -0.63 6.95 22.92
CA TYR A 340 -1.45 5.76 22.66
C TYR A 340 -0.59 4.54 22.29
N ARG A 341 0.54 4.77 21.61
CA ARG A 341 1.48 3.74 21.25
C ARG A 341 2.42 3.46 22.44
N ARG A 342 2.21 2.32 23.13
CA ARG A 342 2.94 1.94 24.35
C ARG A 342 4.46 1.93 24.17
N THR A 343 4.94 1.56 22.98
CA THR A 343 6.37 1.56 22.65
C THR A 343 6.96 2.97 22.64
N THR A 344 6.19 4.00 22.26
CA THR A 344 6.63 5.40 22.30
C THR A 344 6.91 5.82 23.74
N VAL A 345 5.97 5.56 24.63
CA VAL A 345 6.13 5.88 26.07
C VAL A 345 7.33 5.13 26.64
N ALA A 346 7.39 3.82 26.40
CA ALA A 346 8.45 2.97 26.94
C ALA A 346 9.86 3.34 26.45
N ALA A 347 10.00 3.74 25.18
CA ALA A 347 11.28 4.18 24.64
C ALA A 347 11.72 5.53 25.22
N ARG A 348 10.78 6.48 25.40
CA ARG A 348 11.05 7.80 26.00
C ARG A 348 11.43 7.68 27.47
N GLU A 349 10.70 6.88 28.26
CA GLU A 349 11.09 6.56 29.64
C GLU A 349 12.51 5.99 29.71
N ARG A 350 12.86 5.07 28.81
CA ARG A 350 14.21 4.48 28.78
C ARG A 350 15.26 5.52 28.45
N LYS A 351 14.99 6.42 27.50
CA LYS A 351 15.88 7.53 27.16
C LYS A 351 16.14 8.43 28.37
N GLU A 352 15.08 8.82 29.11
CA GLU A 352 15.19 9.66 30.30
C GLU A 352 15.97 8.98 31.42
N GLN A 353 15.75 7.69 31.66
CA GLN A 353 16.46 6.93 32.69
C GLN A 353 17.95 6.81 32.48
N TRP A 354 18.40 6.73 31.21
CA TRP A 354 19.79 6.43 30.88
C TRP A 354 20.49 7.54 30.10
N ASP A 355 19.82 8.63 29.86
CA ASP A 355 20.32 9.77 29.09
C ASP A 355 21.01 9.37 27.77
N CYS A 356 20.43 8.41 27.05
CA CYS A 356 20.93 7.90 25.81
C CYS A 356 19.81 7.59 24.82
N PRO A 357 20.09 7.58 23.51
CA PRO A 357 19.13 7.09 22.53
C PRO A 357 18.60 5.70 22.88
N ALA A 358 17.28 5.54 22.86
CA ALA A 358 16.61 4.32 23.28
C ALA A 358 15.57 3.85 22.24
N ALA A 359 15.22 2.57 22.33
CA ALA A 359 14.15 1.98 21.56
C ALA A 359 13.37 0.96 22.43
N ALA A 360 12.11 0.74 22.07
CA ALA A 360 11.25 -0.26 22.70
C ALA A 360 10.46 -1.03 21.65
N ILE A 361 10.25 -2.33 21.89
CA ILE A 361 9.43 -3.23 21.09
C ILE A 361 8.31 -3.81 21.95
N GLU A 362 7.12 -3.90 21.40
CA GLU A 362 6.00 -4.65 21.95
C GLU A 362 5.88 -5.98 21.21
N LEU A 363 6.03 -7.08 21.95
CA LEU A 363 5.92 -8.44 21.45
C LEU A 363 4.43 -8.87 21.36
N GLU A 364 4.17 -10.00 20.72
CA GLU A 364 2.82 -10.52 20.48
C GLU A 364 2.00 -10.74 21.77
N ASP A 365 2.65 -11.12 22.84
CA ASP A 365 2.02 -11.31 24.17
C ASP A 365 1.78 -10.00 24.95
N GLY A 366 2.12 -8.84 24.35
CA GLY A 366 2.04 -7.52 24.96
C GLY A 366 3.22 -7.16 25.87
N THR A 367 4.24 -8.00 25.96
CA THR A 367 5.47 -7.71 26.70
C THR A 367 6.27 -6.61 25.99
N ILE A 368 6.73 -5.61 26.76
CA ILE A 368 7.55 -4.52 26.23
C ILE A 368 9.01 -4.73 26.62
N ILE A 369 9.88 -4.86 25.63
CA ILE A 369 11.32 -4.91 25.79
C ILE A 369 11.90 -3.54 25.44
N LYS A 370 12.81 -3.05 26.29
CA LYS A 370 13.49 -1.75 26.13
C LYS A 370 14.98 -1.96 25.90
N ALA A 371 15.60 -1.08 25.11
CA ALA A 371 17.04 -1.01 24.95
C ALA A 371 17.52 0.43 24.84
N GLY A 372 18.71 0.71 25.34
CA GLY A 372 19.43 1.96 25.13
C GLY A 372 20.67 1.74 24.27
N SER A 373 21.18 2.80 23.64
CA SER A 373 22.48 2.74 22.97
C SER A 373 23.62 2.63 23.97
N SER A 374 24.71 1.96 23.55
CA SER A 374 25.96 1.84 24.29
C SER A 374 27.10 2.30 23.38
N GLU A 375 28.34 2.18 23.87
CA GLU A 375 29.53 2.39 23.03
C GLU A 375 29.65 1.35 21.90
N LEU A 376 29.08 0.15 22.12
CA LEU A 376 29.19 -0.97 21.20
C LEU A 376 28.03 -1.01 20.18
N LEU A 377 26.79 -0.74 20.62
CA LEU A 377 25.57 -0.98 19.87
C LEU A 377 24.69 0.26 19.76
N GLY A 378 24.06 0.45 18.60
CA GLY A 378 22.94 1.37 18.43
C GLY A 378 21.68 0.86 19.14
N PRO A 379 20.66 1.70 19.37
CA PRO A 379 19.46 1.31 20.12
C PRO A 379 18.66 0.21 19.42
N SER A 380 18.61 0.21 18.08
CA SER A 380 17.97 -0.82 17.26
C SER A 380 18.63 -2.19 17.41
N ALA A 381 19.95 -2.24 17.29
CA ALA A 381 20.76 -3.46 17.43
C ALA A 381 20.63 -4.06 18.84
N ALA A 382 20.76 -3.22 19.86
CA ALA A 382 20.58 -3.62 21.26
C ALA A 382 19.16 -4.14 21.52
N LEU A 383 18.13 -3.50 20.92
CA LEU A 383 16.73 -3.90 21.07
C LEU A 383 16.49 -5.31 20.50
N ILE A 384 16.97 -5.58 19.29
CA ILE A 384 16.81 -6.90 18.65
C ILE A 384 17.47 -7.98 19.48
N LEU A 385 18.70 -7.77 19.98
CA LEU A 385 19.37 -8.74 20.85
C LEU A 385 18.62 -8.98 22.16
N ASN A 386 18.09 -7.92 22.79
CA ASN A 386 17.33 -8.08 24.04
C ASN A 386 16.00 -8.82 23.79
N ALA A 387 15.31 -8.51 22.69
CA ALA A 387 14.06 -9.15 22.34
C ALA A 387 14.25 -10.63 21.94
N THR A 388 15.28 -10.97 21.16
CA THR A 388 15.58 -12.37 20.82
C THR A 388 15.98 -13.18 22.05
N LYS A 389 16.75 -12.61 22.99
CA LYS A 389 17.05 -13.27 24.28
C LYS A 389 15.79 -13.56 25.06
N HIS A 390 14.91 -12.58 25.20
CA HIS A 390 13.65 -12.74 25.94
C HIS A 390 12.81 -13.87 25.33
N LEU A 391 12.59 -13.83 24.00
CA LEU A 391 11.80 -14.83 23.28
C LEU A 391 12.42 -16.26 23.34
N ALA A 392 13.74 -16.36 23.43
CA ALA A 392 14.46 -17.62 23.58
C ALA A 392 14.57 -18.12 25.04
N GLY A 393 14.09 -17.34 26.02
CA GLY A 393 14.25 -17.65 27.43
C GLY A 393 15.73 -17.67 27.90
N ILE A 394 16.55 -16.79 27.31
CA ILE A 394 17.97 -16.63 27.65
C ILE A 394 18.09 -15.52 28.70
N PRO A 395 18.79 -15.77 29.82
CA PRO A 395 18.98 -14.76 30.86
C PRO A 395 19.59 -13.45 30.33
N HIS A 396 19.17 -12.32 30.89
CA HIS A 396 19.60 -11.00 30.41
C HIS A 396 21.11 -10.78 30.50
N GLU A 397 21.77 -11.40 31.48
CA GLU A 397 23.20 -11.29 31.73
C GLU A 397 24.05 -11.98 30.66
N VAL A 398 23.48 -12.94 29.92
CA VAL A 398 24.16 -13.64 28.83
C VAL A 398 24.43 -12.68 27.68
N LYS A 399 25.68 -12.47 27.35
CA LYS A 399 26.11 -11.71 26.19
C LYS A 399 26.16 -12.62 24.95
N LEU A 400 25.20 -12.53 24.05
CA LEU A 400 25.15 -13.33 22.82
C LEU A 400 26.38 -13.06 21.93
N ILE A 401 26.79 -11.78 21.83
CA ILE A 401 27.97 -11.39 21.08
C ILE A 401 28.98 -10.81 22.05
N PRO A 402 30.13 -11.48 22.26
CA PRO A 402 31.19 -10.97 23.14
C PRO A 402 31.76 -9.66 22.59
N GLN A 403 32.21 -8.77 23.48
CA GLN A 403 32.82 -7.50 23.09
C GLN A 403 34.05 -7.73 22.18
N SER A 404 34.82 -8.75 22.43
CA SER A 404 35.98 -9.17 21.60
C SER A 404 35.62 -9.45 20.14
N MET A 405 34.34 -9.74 19.83
CA MET A 405 33.85 -9.92 18.46
C MET A 405 33.31 -8.60 17.88
N ILE A 406 32.80 -7.71 18.71
CA ILE A 406 32.24 -6.41 18.28
C ILE A 406 33.36 -5.42 17.93
N GLU A 407 34.40 -5.34 18.76
CA GLU A 407 35.51 -4.36 18.57
C GLU A 407 36.23 -4.49 17.22
N PRO A 408 36.53 -5.69 16.70
CA PRO A 408 37.10 -5.83 15.37
C PRO A 408 36.19 -5.33 14.25
N ILE A 409 34.85 -5.51 14.38
CA ILE A 409 33.87 -4.98 13.43
C ILE A 409 33.87 -3.46 13.48
N GLN A 410 33.86 -2.86 14.68
CA GLN A 410 33.95 -1.41 14.87
C GLN A 410 35.25 -0.84 14.26
N ARG A 411 36.39 -1.50 14.49
CA ARG A 411 37.67 -1.13 13.90
C ARG A 411 37.62 -1.16 12.38
N THR A 412 37.09 -2.23 11.79
CA THR A 412 36.92 -2.34 10.34
C THR A 412 36.06 -1.19 9.81
N LYS A 413 34.92 -0.96 10.45
CA LYS A 413 33.96 0.09 10.08
C LYS A 413 34.56 1.50 10.11
N VAL A 414 35.32 1.82 11.15
CA VAL A 414 35.87 3.18 11.34
C VAL A 414 37.20 3.35 10.61
N SER A 415 38.14 2.41 10.78
CA SER A 415 39.51 2.58 10.30
C SER A 415 39.69 2.27 8.82
N PHE A 416 38.92 1.29 8.27
CA PHE A 416 39.07 0.87 6.88
C PHE A 416 37.96 1.34 5.97
N LEU A 417 36.70 1.43 6.48
CA LEU A 417 35.52 1.86 5.71
C LEU A 417 35.18 3.34 5.96
N HIS A 418 35.95 4.03 6.82
CA HIS A 418 35.78 5.46 7.15
C HIS A 418 34.37 5.82 7.67
N GLY A 419 33.72 4.88 8.34
CA GLY A 419 32.42 5.12 8.98
C GLY A 419 32.54 6.07 10.16
N ARG A 420 31.61 7.03 10.27
CA ARG A 420 31.59 8.02 11.36
C ARG A 420 31.06 7.48 12.69
N ASN A 421 30.20 6.44 12.63
CA ASN A 421 29.56 5.85 13.80
C ASN A 421 30.17 4.49 14.10
N PRO A 422 30.89 4.30 15.22
CA PRO A 422 31.47 3.01 15.57
C PRO A 422 30.43 1.96 15.99
N ARG A 423 29.25 2.38 16.51
CA ARG A 423 28.22 1.47 17.00
C ARG A 423 27.72 0.56 15.90
N LEU A 424 27.53 -0.71 16.23
CA LEU A 424 26.98 -1.68 15.29
C LEU A 424 25.50 -1.36 15.00
N HIS A 425 25.12 -1.49 13.74
CA HIS A 425 23.76 -1.50 13.24
C HIS A 425 23.14 -2.90 13.35
N THR A 426 21.84 -2.98 13.10
CA THR A 426 21.08 -4.24 13.24
C THR A 426 21.56 -5.32 12.29
N ASP A 427 21.91 -5.00 11.05
CA ASP A 427 22.45 -5.96 10.07
C ASP A 427 23.80 -6.54 10.51
N GLU A 428 24.73 -5.69 10.99
CA GLU A 428 26.04 -6.11 11.48
C GLU A 428 25.90 -7.07 12.67
N VAL A 429 24.96 -6.77 13.57
CA VAL A 429 24.66 -7.64 14.74
C VAL A 429 24.04 -8.96 14.30
N LEU A 430 23.12 -8.97 13.33
CA LEU A 430 22.50 -10.20 12.84
C LEU A 430 23.51 -11.09 12.12
N VAL A 431 24.44 -10.52 11.36
CA VAL A 431 25.55 -11.27 10.73
C VAL A 431 26.46 -11.87 11.79
N ALA A 432 26.87 -11.09 12.79
CA ALA A 432 27.70 -11.60 13.89
C ALA A 432 27.00 -12.72 14.67
N LEU A 433 25.71 -12.56 14.97
CA LEU A 433 24.88 -13.57 15.63
C LEU A 433 24.77 -14.85 14.79
N SER A 434 24.60 -14.72 13.47
CA SER A 434 24.55 -15.86 12.55
C SER A 434 25.85 -16.64 12.56
N LEU A 435 27.00 -15.99 12.55
CA LEU A 435 28.30 -16.67 12.61
C LEU A 435 28.47 -17.40 13.94
N LEU A 436 28.13 -16.79 15.06
CA LEU A 436 28.22 -17.40 16.37
C LEU A 436 27.22 -18.55 16.58
N SER A 437 26.08 -18.51 15.91
CA SER A 437 25.06 -19.57 15.99
C SER A 437 25.55 -20.93 15.53
N THR A 438 26.66 -20.99 14.79
CA THR A 438 27.30 -22.24 14.35
C THR A 438 28.01 -23.00 15.49
N THR A 439 28.38 -22.29 16.55
CA THR A 439 29.15 -22.83 17.68
C THR A 439 28.54 -22.59 19.06
N ASP A 440 27.60 -21.63 19.17
CA ASP A 440 26.95 -21.28 20.42
C ASP A 440 25.42 -21.52 20.33
N GLU A 441 24.93 -22.37 21.19
CA GLU A 441 23.53 -22.80 21.26
C GLU A 441 22.59 -21.62 21.62
N ASN A 442 23.00 -20.70 22.49
CA ASN A 442 22.19 -19.53 22.82
C ASN A 442 22.05 -18.59 21.63
N CYS A 443 23.13 -18.41 20.86
CA CYS A 443 23.08 -17.62 19.63
C CYS A 443 22.14 -18.23 18.60
N ARG A 444 22.15 -19.56 18.44
CA ARG A 444 21.22 -20.27 17.54
C ARG A 444 19.77 -20.10 18.00
N ARG A 445 19.47 -20.35 19.28
CA ARG A 445 18.14 -20.19 19.86
C ARG A 445 17.62 -18.74 19.73
N ALA A 446 18.49 -17.76 19.90
CA ALA A 446 18.13 -16.35 19.71
C ALA A 446 17.83 -16.04 18.24
N LEU A 447 18.63 -16.53 17.30
CA LEU A 447 18.44 -16.31 15.87
C LEU A 447 17.12 -16.91 15.37
N ASP A 448 16.75 -18.10 15.87
CA ASP A 448 15.50 -18.80 15.54
C ASP A 448 14.23 -18.02 15.96
N GLN A 449 14.37 -16.96 16.79
CA GLN A 449 13.24 -16.13 17.19
C GLN A 449 12.87 -15.01 16.19
N LEU A 450 13.72 -14.72 15.20
CA LEU A 450 13.50 -13.61 14.26
C LEU A 450 12.13 -13.62 13.59
N PRO A 451 11.55 -14.76 13.16
CA PRO A 451 10.21 -14.79 12.58
C PRO A 451 9.10 -14.28 13.50
N LYS A 452 9.29 -14.30 14.82
CA LYS A 452 8.31 -13.81 15.80
C LYS A 452 8.22 -12.28 15.87
N PHE A 453 9.07 -11.57 15.14
CA PHE A 453 8.99 -10.11 15.07
C PHE A 453 7.98 -9.59 14.06
N ASP A 454 7.48 -10.47 13.20
CA ASP A 454 6.46 -10.06 12.23
C ASP A 454 5.22 -9.50 12.93
N GLY A 455 4.88 -8.26 12.57
CA GLY A 455 3.78 -7.51 13.17
C GLY A 455 4.07 -6.81 14.49
N CYS A 456 5.22 -7.04 15.14
CA CYS A 456 5.60 -6.32 16.35
C CYS A 456 5.72 -4.82 16.08
N GLN A 457 5.44 -4.01 17.14
CA GLN A 457 5.54 -2.55 17.07
C GLN A 457 6.80 -2.07 17.76
N VAL A 458 7.53 -1.15 17.11
CA VAL A 458 8.76 -0.55 17.65
C VAL A 458 8.70 0.96 17.58
N HIS A 459 9.23 1.61 18.63
CA HIS A 459 9.54 3.03 18.62
C HIS A 459 10.99 3.27 18.98
N SER A 460 11.66 4.18 18.25
CA SER A 460 13.00 4.69 18.56
C SER A 460 12.99 6.17 18.85
N THR A 461 13.66 6.60 19.92
CA THR A 461 13.78 8.02 20.30
C THR A 461 14.75 8.82 19.43
N VAL A 462 15.31 8.19 18.42
CA VAL A 462 16.14 8.82 17.38
C VAL A 462 15.79 8.23 16.03
N MET A 463 15.99 9.02 14.97
CA MET A 463 15.86 8.52 13.61
C MET A 463 16.91 7.44 13.37
N LEU A 464 16.48 6.26 12.97
CA LEU A 464 17.36 5.15 12.64
C LEU A 464 17.96 5.30 11.25
N SER A 465 19.13 4.68 11.04
CA SER A 465 19.77 4.61 9.72
C SER A 465 18.86 3.94 8.68
N GLU A 466 19.12 4.18 7.42
CA GLU A 466 18.37 3.52 6.34
C GLU A 466 18.51 2.00 6.38
N VAL A 467 19.69 1.51 6.77
CA VAL A 467 19.99 0.09 6.91
C VAL A 467 19.10 -0.52 8.00
N ASP A 468 19.08 0.07 9.19
CA ASP A 468 18.22 -0.41 10.29
C ASP A 468 16.75 -0.41 9.89
N ARG A 469 16.25 0.68 9.26
CA ARG A 469 14.86 0.78 8.80
C ARG A 469 14.50 -0.32 7.79
N LYS A 470 15.41 -0.63 6.85
CA LYS A 470 15.22 -1.72 5.89
C LYS A 470 15.15 -3.09 6.56
N ILE A 471 16.01 -3.35 7.57
CA ILE A 471 15.98 -4.61 8.33
C ILE A 471 14.67 -4.75 9.10
N PHE A 472 14.23 -3.71 9.82
CA PHE A 472 12.97 -3.74 10.56
C PHE A 472 11.78 -3.99 9.62
N LYS A 473 11.77 -3.36 8.45
CA LYS A 473 10.75 -3.62 7.41
C LYS A 473 10.76 -5.08 6.93
N LYS A 474 11.96 -5.66 6.70
CA LYS A 474 12.09 -7.07 6.27
C LYS A 474 11.66 -8.07 7.35
N LEU A 475 11.81 -7.70 8.62
CA LEU A 475 11.33 -8.48 9.77
C LEU A 475 9.83 -8.29 10.04
N GLY A 476 9.12 -7.51 9.21
CA GLY A 476 7.68 -7.24 9.39
C GLY A 476 7.36 -6.29 10.55
N ILE A 477 8.35 -5.58 11.09
CA ILE A 477 8.19 -4.71 12.26
C ILE A 477 7.59 -3.36 11.87
N GLY A 478 6.56 -2.92 12.61
CA GLY A 478 5.97 -1.59 12.52
C GLY A 478 6.82 -0.54 13.25
N LEU A 479 7.79 0.05 12.56
CA LEU A 479 8.73 1.02 13.14
C LEU A 479 8.20 2.45 13.12
N THR A 480 8.40 3.19 14.22
CA THR A 480 8.32 4.66 14.31
C THR A 480 9.60 5.23 14.93
N CYS A 481 9.94 6.47 14.58
CA CYS A 481 11.10 7.16 15.14
C CYS A 481 10.75 8.61 15.50
N ASP A 482 11.27 9.13 16.60
CA ASP A 482 11.24 10.58 16.84
C ASP A 482 12.02 11.28 15.72
N PRO A 483 11.54 12.43 15.21
CA PRO A 483 12.21 13.16 14.16
C PRO A 483 13.51 13.81 14.70
N ILE A 484 14.44 14.08 13.79
CA ILE A 484 15.63 14.87 14.11
C ILE A 484 15.14 16.27 14.52
N LYS A 485 15.50 16.71 15.72
CA LYS A 485 15.28 18.11 16.13
C LYS A 485 16.20 18.99 15.26
N LYS A 486 15.56 19.87 14.49
CA LYS A 486 16.29 20.96 13.79
C LYS A 486 16.83 21.96 14.79
#